data_77d933932c8d7f4f4b63f5baa4fa10e0
#
_entry.id   77d933932c8d7f4f4b63f5baa4fa10e0
#
_cell.length_a   1.000
_cell.length_b   1.000
_cell.length_c   1.000
_cell.angle_alpha   90.00
_cell.angle_beta   90.00
_cell.angle_gamma   90.00
#
_symmetry.space_group_name_H-M   'P 1'
#
loop_
_entity.id
_entity.type
_entity.pdbx_description
1 polymer ?
#
loop_
_entity_poly.entity_id
_entity_poly.type
_entity_poly.pdbx_seq_one_letter_code
_entity_poly.pdbx_strand_id
1 'polypeptide(L)'
;MKKSKKKVASTMDERAQFISAESSARAYWVAILGIFVTILVASKTHSLELAQSLLIITFFGSMCVLVVYSVSRNGHPFLLDKKIEKKMLRLSWGMLLIGIFMSLIGLLSLVQSFKMGKNLISSVAFMTLGLTLICDGWVIIKRIKKNRLEELEDEE
;
A
#
# COMPACT_ATOMS: atom_id res chain seq x y z
N MET A 1 -25.89 19.30 -24.59
CA MET A 1 -25.23 19.10 -23.30
C MET A 1 -24.96 17.63 -22.88
N LYS A 2 -25.79 16.61 -23.21
CA LYS A 2 -25.56 15.19 -22.85
C LYS A 2 -24.30 14.54 -23.49
N LYS A 3 -23.93 14.89 -24.72
CA LYS A 3 -22.76 14.31 -25.43
C LYS A 3 -21.41 14.70 -24.83
N SER A 4 -21.26 15.90 -24.27
CA SER A 4 -20.04 16.39 -23.64
C SER A 4 -19.73 15.65 -22.33
N LYS A 5 -20.75 15.42 -21.48
CA LYS A 5 -20.57 14.68 -20.22
C LYS A 5 -20.15 13.22 -20.44
N LYS A 6 -20.66 12.57 -21.51
CA LYS A 6 -20.31 11.18 -21.83
C LYS A 6 -18.86 11.03 -22.32
N LYS A 7 -18.33 12.02 -23.06
CA LYS A 7 -16.96 12.01 -23.54
C LYS A 7 -15.94 12.28 -22.43
N VAL A 8 -16.26 13.17 -21.48
CA VAL A 8 -15.44 13.42 -20.29
C VAL A 8 -15.39 12.20 -19.37
N ALA A 9 -16.52 11.51 -19.16
CA ALA A 9 -16.55 10.29 -18.35
C ALA A 9 -15.72 9.15 -18.98
N SER A 10 -15.73 8.99 -20.32
CA SER A 10 -14.94 7.96 -20.99
C SER A 10 -13.43 8.23 -20.92
N THR A 11 -13.01 9.48 -21.07
CA THR A 11 -11.56 9.84 -20.97
C THR A 11 -11.03 9.74 -19.55
N MET A 12 -11.86 10.01 -18.52
CA MET A 12 -11.48 9.76 -17.13
C MET A 12 -11.32 8.27 -16.83
N ASP A 13 -12.18 7.43 -17.40
CA ASP A 13 -12.12 5.97 -17.21
C ASP A 13 -10.86 5.37 -17.86
N GLU A 14 -10.52 5.77 -19.08
CA GLU A 14 -9.30 5.35 -19.76
C GLU A 14 -8.03 5.77 -19.00
N ARG A 15 -7.99 6.99 -18.46
CA ARG A 15 -6.86 7.46 -17.65
C ARG A 15 -6.72 6.64 -16.35
N ALA A 16 -7.83 6.35 -15.68
CA ALA A 16 -7.83 5.55 -14.46
C ALA A 16 -7.34 4.12 -14.74
N GLN A 17 -7.78 3.52 -15.85
CA GLN A 17 -7.30 2.21 -16.29
C GLN A 17 -5.79 2.22 -16.59
N PHE A 18 -5.29 3.24 -17.29
CA PHE A 18 -3.87 3.36 -17.58
C PHE A 18 -3.02 3.46 -16.30
N ILE A 19 -3.43 4.31 -15.35
CA ILE A 19 -2.73 4.45 -14.06
C ILE A 19 -2.79 3.16 -13.26
N SER A 20 -3.92 2.46 -13.27
CA SER A 20 -4.06 1.16 -12.61
C SER A 20 -3.15 0.11 -13.23
N ALA A 21 -3.05 0.03 -14.55
CA ALA A 21 -2.14 -0.87 -15.24
C ALA A 21 -0.67 -0.55 -14.94
N GLU A 22 -0.29 0.74 -14.97
CA GLU A 22 1.08 1.17 -14.65
C GLU A 22 1.45 0.87 -13.19
N SER A 23 0.52 1.09 -12.24
CA SER A 23 0.75 0.77 -10.83
C SER A 23 0.93 -0.73 -10.61
N SER A 24 0.13 -1.55 -11.30
CA SER A 24 0.25 -3.00 -11.25
C SER A 24 1.57 -3.49 -11.84
N ALA A 25 2.02 -2.92 -12.95
CA ALA A 25 3.32 -3.25 -13.54
C ALA A 25 4.48 -2.92 -12.59
N ARG A 26 4.46 -1.76 -11.93
CA ARG A 26 5.48 -1.38 -10.94
C ARG A 26 5.50 -2.31 -9.74
N ALA A 27 4.32 -2.63 -9.18
CA ALA A 27 4.21 -3.56 -8.07
C ALA A 27 4.72 -4.96 -8.45
N TYR A 28 4.43 -5.42 -9.66
CA TYR A 28 4.91 -6.67 -10.21
C TYR A 28 6.45 -6.74 -10.29
N TRP A 29 7.10 -5.68 -10.77
CA TRP A 29 8.57 -5.62 -10.79
C TRP A 29 9.18 -5.66 -9.39
N VAL A 30 8.59 -4.95 -8.42
CA VAL A 30 9.03 -5.01 -7.02
C VAL A 30 8.88 -6.43 -6.47
N ALA A 31 7.76 -7.10 -6.77
CA ALA A 31 7.54 -8.49 -6.36
C ALA A 31 8.57 -9.45 -6.97
N ILE A 32 8.82 -9.37 -8.28
CA ILE A 32 9.82 -10.21 -8.95
C ILE A 32 11.22 -10.01 -8.34
N LEU A 33 11.65 -8.76 -8.19
CA LEU A 33 12.97 -8.46 -7.61
C LEU A 33 13.06 -9.00 -6.17
N GLY A 34 12.02 -8.81 -5.37
CA GLY A 34 11.99 -9.31 -3.99
C GLY A 34 12.01 -10.84 -3.92
N ILE A 35 11.27 -11.54 -4.78
CA ILE A 35 11.32 -13.01 -4.87
C ILE A 35 12.71 -13.47 -5.29
N PHE A 36 13.32 -12.83 -6.28
CA PHE A 36 14.67 -13.16 -6.73
C PHE A 36 15.71 -13.01 -5.59
N VAL A 37 15.66 -11.88 -4.86
CA VAL A 37 16.51 -11.67 -3.68
C VAL A 37 16.26 -12.75 -2.62
N THR A 38 14.99 -13.10 -2.38
CA THR A 38 14.62 -14.15 -1.41
C THR A 38 15.24 -15.49 -1.79
N ILE A 39 15.17 -15.89 -3.06
CA ILE A 39 15.75 -17.14 -3.55
C ILE A 39 17.28 -17.12 -3.37
N LEU A 40 17.94 -16.03 -3.74
CA LEU A 40 19.39 -15.89 -3.56
C LEU A 40 19.82 -16.00 -2.09
N VAL A 41 19.09 -15.35 -1.19
CA VAL A 41 19.39 -15.40 0.23
C VAL A 41 19.09 -16.78 0.81
N ALA A 42 17.95 -17.38 0.46
CA ALA A 42 17.58 -18.72 0.92
C ALA A 42 18.59 -19.79 0.47
N SER A 43 19.08 -19.70 -0.76
CA SER A 43 20.08 -20.64 -1.29
C SER A 43 21.44 -20.56 -0.55
N LYS A 44 21.79 -19.37 -0.03
CA LYS A 44 23.05 -19.18 0.71
C LYS A 44 22.92 -19.52 2.19
N THR A 45 21.80 -19.19 2.81
CA THR A 45 21.62 -19.30 4.25
C THR A 45 20.96 -20.58 4.71
N HIS A 46 20.29 -21.31 3.81
CA HIS A 46 19.47 -22.49 4.09
C HIS A 46 18.44 -22.27 5.21
N SER A 47 18.05 -21.01 5.48
CA SER A 47 17.13 -20.64 6.53
C SER A 47 15.72 -20.42 5.96
N LEU A 48 14.81 -21.33 6.31
CA LEU A 48 13.40 -21.22 5.90
C LEU A 48 12.69 -20.00 6.53
N GLU A 49 13.01 -19.69 7.79
CA GLU A 49 12.42 -18.53 8.49
C GLU A 49 12.80 -17.21 7.83
N LEU A 50 14.07 -17.09 7.41
CA LEU A 50 14.55 -15.91 6.70
C LEU A 50 13.88 -15.76 5.34
N ALA A 51 13.73 -16.87 4.60
CA ALA A 51 13.02 -16.87 3.31
C ALA A 51 11.55 -16.46 3.45
N GLN A 52 10.83 -17.00 4.44
CA GLN A 52 9.44 -16.64 4.71
C GLN A 52 9.29 -15.16 5.08
N SER A 53 10.16 -14.63 5.93
CA SER A 53 10.13 -13.22 6.33
C SER A 53 10.40 -12.28 5.16
N LEU A 54 11.35 -12.62 4.28
CA LEU A 54 11.63 -11.85 3.06
C LEU A 54 10.45 -11.90 2.07
N LEU A 55 9.78 -13.03 1.93
CA LEU A 55 8.57 -13.12 1.11
C LEU A 55 7.44 -12.24 1.65
N ILE A 56 7.24 -12.21 2.95
CA ILE A 56 6.26 -11.33 3.60
C ILE A 56 6.58 -9.87 3.32
N ILE A 57 7.83 -9.45 3.53
CA ILE A 57 8.29 -8.09 3.24
C ILE A 57 8.07 -7.73 1.76
N THR A 58 8.41 -8.63 0.85
CA THR A 58 8.25 -8.45 -0.59
C THR A 58 6.78 -8.28 -0.96
N PHE A 59 5.90 -9.14 -0.43
CA PHE A 59 4.47 -9.08 -0.70
C PHE A 59 3.87 -7.74 -0.25
N PHE A 60 4.07 -7.37 1.02
CA PHE A 60 3.53 -6.11 1.54
C PHE A 60 4.18 -4.88 0.90
N GLY A 61 5.48 -4.92 0.60
CA GLY A 61 6.15 -3.86 -0.14
C GLY A 61 5.58 -3.65 -1.54
N SER A 62 5.30 -4.71 -2.28
CA SER A 62 4.67 -4.62 -3.61
C SER A 62 3.25 -4.08 -3.54
N MET A 63 2.45 -4.49 -2.54
CA MET A 63 1.10 -3.97 -2.31
C MET A 63 1.12 -2.49 -1.95
N CYS A 64 2.05 -2.05 -1.11
CA CYS A 64 2.24 -0.64 -0.79
C CYS A 64 2.54 0.19 -2.05
N VAL A 65 3.45 -0.26 -2.91
CA VAL A 65 3.76 0.41 -4.18
C VAL A 65 2.51 0.53 -5.06
N LEU A 66 1.71 -0.53 -5.17
CA LEU A 66 0.47 -0.53 -5.93
C LEU A 66 -0.52 0.51 -5.40
N VAL A 67 -0.78 0.51 -4.10
CA VAL A 67 -1.74 1.43 -3.46
C VAL A 67 -1.25 2.86 -3.55
N VAL A 68 -0.02 3.13 -3.11
CA VAL A 68 0.54 4.48 -3.10
C VAL A 68 0.57 5.09 -4.49
N TYR A 69 0.99 4.33 -5.49
CA TYR A 69 1.09 4.84 -6.86
C TYR A 69 -0.30 5.10 -7.47
N SER A 70 -1.23 4.12 -7.37
CA SER A 70 -2.58 4.26 -7.93
C SER A 70 -3.38 5.37 -7.26
N VAL A 71 -3.31 5.47 -5.93
CA VAL A 71 -4.05 6.49 -5.16
C VAL A 71 -3.47 7.87 -5.38
N SER A 72 -2.14 8.03 -5.38
CA SER A 72 -1.49 9.35 -5.57
C SER A 72 -1.83 9.99 -6.91
N ARG A 73 -2.11 9.17 -7.94
CA ARG A 73 -2.45 9.61 -9.29
C ARG A 73 -3.94 9.61 -9.63
N ASN A 74 -4.83 9.40 -8.64
CA ASN A 74 -6.28 9.26 -8.84
C ASN A 74 -6.69 8.11 -9.78
N GLY A 75 -5.86 7.08 -9.90
CA GLY A 75 -6.14 5.91 -10.73
C GLY A 75 -6.95 4.83 -10.02
N HIS A 76 -7.26 5.02 -8.72
CA HIS A 76 -7.95 3.97 -7.96
C HIS A 76 -9.48 4.11 -8.08
N PRO A 77 -10.21 3.02 -8.38
CA PRO A 77 -11.67 3.06 -8.64
C PRO A 77 -12.49 3.65 -7.50
N PHE A 78 -12.07 3.50 -6.24
CA PHE A 78 -12.84 4.04 -5.10
C PHE A 78 -12.81 5.56 -4.98
N LEU A 79 -11.92 6.25 -5.69
CA LEU A 79 -11.88 7.71 -5.74
C LEU A 79 -12.93 8.30 -6.69
N LEU A 80 -13.59 7.45 -7.48
CA LEU A 80 -14.59 7.84 -8.47
C LEU A 80 -16.02 7.77 -7.93
N ASP A 81 -16.27 7.10 -6.81
CA ASP A 81 -17.59 6.91 -6.20
C ASP A 81 -17.64 7.43 -4.77
N LYS A 82 -18.45 8.49 -4.53
CA LYS A 82 -18.63 9.12 -3.20
C LYS A 82 -19.13 8.17 -2.10
N LYS A 83 -19.88 7.10 -2.46
CA LYS A 83 -20.32 6.09 -1.48
C LYS A 83 -19.17 5.21 -1.03
N ILE A 84 -18.33 4.82 -1.98
CA ILE A 84 -17.15 3.98 -1.74
C ILE A 84 -16.09 4.80 -0.99
N GLU A 85 -15.91 6.08 -1.33
CA GLU A 85 -14.99 7.00 -0.67
C GLU A 85 -15.20 7.07 0.85
N LYS A 86 -16.47 7.23 1.31
CA LYS A 86 -16.77 7.24 2.76
C LYS A 86 -16.40 5.94 3.48
N LYS A 87 -16.62 4.79 2.81
CA LYS A 87 -16.23 3.48 3.36
C LYS A 87 -14.72 3.34 3.41
N MET A 88 -14.03 3.76 2.35
CA MET A 88 -12.58 3.71 2.27
C MET A 88 -11.91 4.63 3.28
N LEU A 89 -12.48 5.80 3.55
CA LEU A 89 -11.98 6.68 4.60
C LEU A 89 -12.02 6.01 5.99
N ARG A 90 -13.13 5.32 6.33
CA ARG A 90 -13.23 4.58 7.59
C ARG A 90 -12.24 3.41 7.64
N LEU A 91 -12.13 2.66 6.55
CA LEU A 91 -11.18 1.56 6.43
C LEU A 91 -9.73 2.05 6.59
N SER A 92 -9.39 3.17 5.97
CA SER A 92 -8.04 3.76 6.05
C SER A 92 -7.68 4.22 7.47
N TRP A 93 -8.64 4.74 8.24
CA TRP A 93 -8.43 4.99 9.68
C TRP A 93 -8.19 3.69 10.45
N GLY A 94 -8.95 2.62 10.13
CA GLY A 94 -8.71 1.29 10.68
C GLY A 94 -7.32 0.75 10.33
N MET A 95 -6.88 0.90 9.09
CA MET A 95 -5.54 0.51 8.64
C MET A 95 -4.45 1.26 9.41
N LEU A 96 -4.61 2.58 9.64
CA LEU A 96 -3.68 3.36 10.44
C LEU A 96 -3.56 2.82 11.87
N LEU A 97 -4.69 2.58 12.54
CA LEU A 97 -4.70 2.08 13.91
C LEU A 97 -4.06 0.70 14.01
N ILE A 98 -4.45 -0.23 13.12
CA ILE A 98 -3.87 -1.58 13.06
C ILE A 98 -2.37 -1.49 12.73
N GLY A 99 -1.98 -0.65 11.79
CA GLY A 99 -0.60 -0.45 11.39
C GLY A 99 0.28 0.06 12.54
N ILE A 100 -0.21 1.03 13.31
CA ILE A 100 0.48 1.53 14.51
C ILE A 100 0.64 0.40 15.53
N PHE A 101 -0.42 -0.36 15.80
CA PHE A 101 -0.39 -1.45 16.75
C PHE A 101 0.60 -2.55 16.34
N MET A 102 0.58 -2.97 15.06
CA MET A 102 1.51 -3.96 14.51
C MET A 102 2.95 -3.46 14.52
N SER A 103 3.19 -2.18 14.23
CA SER A 103 4.52 -1.58 14.31
C SER A 103 5.07 -1.58 15.74
N LEU A 104 4.22 -1.27 16.73
CA LEU A 104 4.60 -1.33 18.14
C LEU A 104 4.94 -2.75 18.59
N ILE A 105 4.13 -3.75 18.21
CA ILE A 105 4.42 -5.16 18.50
C ILE A 105 5.75 -5.57 17.86
N GLY A 106 5.96 -5.20 16.58
CA GLY A 106 7.20 -5.48 15.88
C GLY A 106 8.42 -4.85 16.56
N LEU A 107 8.28 -3.61 17.04
CA LEU A 107 9.34 -2.91 17.76
C LEU A 107 9.65 -3.60 19.11
N LEU A 108 8.63 -3.94 19.89
CA LEU A 108 8.81 -4.65 21.17
C LEU A 108 9.46 -6.01 20.95
N SER A 109 8.99 -6.77 19.94
CA SER A 109 9.59 -8.05 19.56
C SER A 109 11.05 -7.91 19.12
N LEU A 110 11.38 -6.82 18.41
CA LEU A 110 12.75 -6.53 17.98
C LEU A 110 13.67 -6.28 19.17
N VAL A 111 13.24 -5.46 20.12
CA VAL A 111 13.99 -5.19 21.37
C VAL A 111 14.20 -6.47 22.16
N GLN A 112 13.17 -7.34 22.25
CA GLN A 112 13.27 -8.60 22.96
C GLN A 112 14.21 -9.61 22.24
N SER A 113 14.14 -9.65 20.90
CA SER A 113 15.04 -10.49 20.08
C SER A 113 16.51 -10.07 20.21
N PHE A 114 16.78 -8.78 20.29
CA PHE A 114 18.13 -8.25 20.56
C PHE A 114 18.67 -8.73 21.90
N LYS A 115 17.86 -8.71 22.97
CA LYS A 115 18.25 -9.14 24.30
C LYS A 115 18.48 -10.66 24.39
N MET A 116 17.73 -11.45 23.61
CA MET A 116 17.77 -12.92 23.68
C MET A 116 18.65 -13.56 22.58
N GLY A 117 19.28 -12.79 21.70
CA GLY A 117 20.07 -13.32 20.57
C GLY A 117 19.24 -14.13 19.56
N LYS A 118 17.91 -13.89 19.49
CA LYS A 118 16.99 -14.57 18.58
C LYS A 118 16.88 -13.88 17.23
N ASN A 119 16.29 -14.58 16.25
CA ASN A 119 16.12 -14.08 14.88
C ASN A 119 15.36 -12.74 14.83
N LEU A 120 16.05 -11.68 14.44
CA LEU A 120 15.55 -10.32 14.27
C LEU A 120 14.56 -10.20 13.09
N ILE A 121 14.60 -11.14 12.16
CA ILE A 121 13.97 -11.02 10.84
C ILE A 121 12.45 -11.08 10.92
N SER A 122 11.89 -11.93 11.79
CA SER A 122 10.44 -11.99 12.01
C SER A 122 9.88 -10.68 12.58
N SER A 123 10.62 -10.07 13.50
CA SER A 123 10.27 -8.77 14.09
C SER A 123 10.30 -7.66 13.06
N VAL A 124 11.29 -7.66 12.15
CA VAL A 124 11.36 -6.73 11.02
C VAL A 124 10.21 -6.92 10.05
N ALA A 125 9.79 -8.17 9.77
CA ALA A 125 8.64 -8.44 8.91
C ALA A 125 7.34 -7.86 9.50
N PHE A 126 7.10 -7.99 10.82
CA PHE A 126 5.96 -7.37 11.49
C PHE A 126 6.00 -5.84 11.46
N MET A 127 7.17 -5.24 11.66
CA MET A 127 7.34 -3.79 11.52
C MET A 127 7.03 -3.32 10.11
N THR A 128 7.54 -4.02 9.10
CA THR A 128 7.30 -3.69 7.69
C THR A 128 5.81 -3.73 7.36
N LEU A 129 5.10 -4.76 7.81
CA LEU A 129 3.65 -4.88 7.65
C LEU A 129 2.91 -3.70 8.31
N GLY A 130 3.29 -3.35 9.53
CA GLY A 130 2.71 -2.19 10.22
C GLY A 130 2.96 -0.88 9.48
N LEU A 131 4.19 -0.64 9.03
CA LEU A 131 4.57 0.56 8.29
C LEU A 131 3.86 0.66 6.93
N THR A 132 3.69 -0.45 6.20
CA THR A 132 2.93 -0.44 4.93
C THR A 132 1.47 -0.06 5.15
N LEU A 133 0.81 -0.61 6.18
CA LEU A 133 -0.56 -0.24 6.52
C LEU A 133 -0.70 1.23 6.90
N ILE A 134 0.26 1.79 7.64
CA ILE A 134 0.30 3.21 7.98
C ILE A 134 0.45 4.05 6.70
N CYS A 135 1.38 3.69 5.83
CA CYS A 135 1.65 4.41 4.60
C CYS A 135 0.41 4.42 3.68
N ASP A 136 -0.18 3.25 3.45
CA ASP A 136 -1.37 3.10 2.60
C ASP A 136 -2.56 3.88 3.17
N GLY A 137 -2.84 3.73 4.47
CA GLY A 137 -3.92 4.45 5.14
C GLY A 137 -3.73 5.97 5.05
N TRP A 138 -2.52 6.46 5.27
CA TRP A 138 -2.19 7.89 5.21
C TRP A 138 -2.36 8.46 3.80
N VAL A 139 -1.84 7.77 2.78
CA VAL A 139 -1.94 8.22 1.38
C VAL A 139 -3.39 8.29 0.93
N ILE A 140 -4.21 7.29 1.27
CA ILE A 140 -5.64 7.27 0.95
C ILE A 140 -6.35 8.45 1.62
N ILE A 141 -6.15 8.68 2.93
CA ILE A 141 -6.79 9.78 3.68
C ILE A 141 -6.39 11.13 3.09
N LYS A 142 -5.09 11.33 2.85
CA LYS A 142 -4.57 12.58 2.29
C LYS A 142 -5.19 12.86 0.93
N ARG A 143 -5.34 11.84 0.08
CA ARG A 143 -5.90 12.00 -1.26
C ARG A 143 -7.39 12.30 -1.23
N ILE A 144 -8.16 11.58 -0.41
CA ILE A 144 -9.60 11.86 -0.22
C ILE A 144 -9.83 13.28 0.28
N LYS A 145 -9.05 13.74 1.27
CA LYS A 145 -9.16 15.11 1.76
C LYS A 145 -8.85 16.13 0.68
N LYS A 146 -7.81 15.90 -0.12
CA LYS A 146 -7.44 16.79 -1.22
C LYS A 146 -8.56 16.90 -2.26
N ASN A 147 -9.11 15.76 -2.70
CA ASN A 147 -10.20 15.75 -3.69
C ASN A 147 -11.44 16.51 -3.18
N ARG A 148 -11.75 16.43 -1.88
CA ARG A 148 -12.87 17.19 -1.28
C ARG A 148 -12.63 18.68 -1.22
N LEU A 149 -11.40 19.12 -1.03
CA LEU A 149 -11.07 20.55 -1.05
C LEU A 149 -11.18 21.11 -2.46
N GLU A 150 -10.67 20.38 -3.47
CA GLU A 150 -10.79 20.75 -4.88
C GLU A 150 -12.27 20.87 -5.30
N GLU A 151 -13.16 19.94 -4.84
CA GLU A 151 -14.60 20.05 -5.12
C GLU A 151 -15.27 21.30 -4.51
N LEU A 152 -14.84 21.75 -3.33
CA LEU A 152 -15.38 22.94 -2.69
C LEU A 152 -14.93 24.23 -3.38
N GLU A 153 -13.70 24.27 -3.87
CA GLU A 153 -13.17 25.42 -4.65
C GLU A 153 -13.86 25.57 -6.02
N ASP A 154 -14.31 24.45 -6.62
CA ASP A 154 -15.03 24.49 -7.90
C ASP A 154 -16.54 24.89 -7.76
N GLU A 155 -17.08 24.93 -6.54
CA GLU A 155 -18.47 25.35 -6.24
C GLU A 155 -18.60 26.85 -5.88
N GLU A 156 -17.50 27.57 -5.65
CA GLU A 156 -17.45 29.02 -5.43
C GLU A 156 -17.22 29.80 -6.75
#